data_aa3a9bacaaa6cee21ccf957dd0626530
#
_entry.id   aa3a9bacaaa6cee21ccf957dd0626530
#
_cell.length_a   1.000
_cell.length_b   1.000
_cell.length_c   1.000
_cell.angle_alpha   90.00
_cell.angle_beta   90.00
_cell.angle_gamma   90.00
#
_symmetry.space_group_name_H-M   'P 1'
#
loop_
_entity.id
_entity.type
_entity.pdbx_description
1 polymer ?
#
loop_
_entity_poly.entity_id
_entity_poly.type
_entity_poly.pdbx_seq_one_letter_code
_entity_poly.pdbx_strand_id
1 'polypeptide(L)'
;LVFPNKYSVSVFDAAAWLAADDKAAVAKDFVNDSLWFGQAACSSPRAVIWRGDSATAEAASASFWAEVRSAALIAEFPLEGADAVAKLLAEQTAAIEIGAQVVGGSADNQVRVIRPPLSRLGGAPLASAGFFEDYTIARLDDLVPHIAENWQTVVSFGIAREEWTDFLGAHQPRGIARIVKPGHALNFDSLWDGVDLLTQMTRLVVIE
;
A
#
# COMPACT_ATOMS: atom_id res chain seq x y z
N LEU A 1 -17.98 -10.20 15.60
CA LEU A 1 -16.82 -9.85 14.78
C LEU A 1 -16.53 -8.37 14.93
N VAL A 2 -15.31 -8.02 15.28
CA VAL A 2 -14.83 -6.63 15.32
C VAL A 2 -13.75 -6.52 14.26
N PHE A 3 -13.92 -5.56 13.34
CA PHE A 3 -12.91 -5.24 12.33
C PHE A 3 -12.12 -4.02 12.82
N PRO A 4 -10.91 -4.21 13.39
CA PRO A 4 -10.09 -3.11 13.85
C PRO A 4 -9.58 -2.28 12.67
N ASN A 5 -9.05 -1.10 12.98
CA ASN A 5 -8.41 -0.27 11.94
C ASN A 5 -7.28 -1.04 11.26
N LYS A 6 -7.33 -1.13 9.95
CA LYS A 6 -6.41 -1.90 9.12
C LYS A 6 -5.44 -1.01 8.37
N TYR A 7 -4.26 -1.58 8.06
CA TYR A 7 -3.19 -0.92 7.32
C TYR A 7 -2.77 -1.80 6.15
N SER A 8 -2.80 -1.27 4.94
CA SER A 8 -2.41 -1.98 3.72
C SER A 8 -1.28 -1.25 3.01
N VAL A 9 -0.42 -2.02 2.36
CA VAL A 9 0.78 -1.52 1.69
C VAL A 9 0.94 -2.17 0.31
N SER A 10 1.80 -1.57 -0.51
CA SER A 10 2.33 -2.23 -1.71
C SER A 10 3.79 -2.58 -1.49
N VAL A 11 4.21 -3.76 -1.95
CA VAL A 11 5.61 -4.20 -1.96
C VAL A 11 5.98 -4.55 -3.38
N PHE A 12 6.84 -3.75 -3.98
CA PHE A 12 7.20 -3.84 -5.39
C PHE A 12 8.70 -4.13 -5.53
N ASP A 13 9.04 -5.05 -6.41
CA ASP A 13 10.42 -5.26 -6.82
C ASP A 13 10.82 -4.14 -7.78
N ALA A 14 11.86 -3.39 -7.41
CA ALA A 14 12.30 -2.21 -8.15
C ALA A 14 12.83 -2.56 -9.54
N ALA A 15 13.58 -3.66 -9.67
CA ALA A 15 14.11 -4.11 -10.96
C ALA A 15 12.99 -4.61 -11.88
N ALA A 16 12.05 -5.37 -11.33
CA ALA A 16 10.89 -5.85 -12.08
C ALA A 16 10.00 -4.68 -12.57
N TRP A 17 9.81 -3.65 -11.73
CA TRP A 17 9.10 -2.45 -12.15
C TRP A 17 9.81 -1.74 -13.31
N LEU A 18 11.12 -1.53 -13.20
CA LEU A 18 11.88 -0.87 -14.27
C LEU A 18 11.86 -1.65 -15.59
N ALA A 19 11.80 -2.98 -15.51
CA ALA A 19 11.71 -3.89 -16.67
C ALA A 19 10.28 -4.12 -17.18
N ALA A 20 9.25 -3.59 -16.50
CA ALA A 20 7.86 -3.83 -16.90
C ALA A 20 7.54 -3.17 -18.25
N ASP A 21 6.88 -3.91 -19.13
CA ASP A 21 6.48 -3.46 -20.47
C ASP A 21 5.34 -2.45 -20.43
N ASP A 22 4.36 -2.64 -19.54
CA ASP A 22 3.17 -1.78 -19.41
C ASP A 22 3.06 -1.18 -17.99
N LYS A 23 3.89 -0.19 -17.73
CA LYS A 23 3.91 0.56 -16.47
C LYS A 23 2.62 1.34 -16.24
N ALA A 24 2.01 1.84 -17.33
CA ALA A 24 0.78 2.61 -17.24
C ALA A 24 -0.40 1.76 -16.74
N ALA A 25 -0.52 0.50 -17.20
CA ALA A 25 -1.55 -0.41 -16.70
C ALA A 25 -1.38 -0.71 -15.21
N VAL A 26 -0.17 -1.01 -14.77
CA VAL A 26 0.11 -1.28 -13.35
C VAL A 26 -0.16 -0.05 -12.47
N ALA A 27 0.20 1.15 -12.94
CA ALA A 27 -0.07 2.40 -12.24
C ALA A 27 -1.57 2.69 -12.15
N LYS A 28 -2.32 2.44 -13.23
CA LYS A 28 -3.79 2.55 -13.25
C LYS A 28 -4.43 1.59 -12.23
N ASP A 29 -3.98 0.35 -12.19
CA ASP A 29 -4.45 -0.66 -11.25
C ASP A 29 -4.18 -0.23 -9.79
N PHE A 30 -2.98 0.29 -9.51
CA PHE A 30 -2.63 0.85 -8.20
C PHE A 30 -3.51 2.06 -7.84
N VAL A 31 -3.79 2.94 -8.79
CA VAL A 31 -4.69 4.09 -8.59
C VAL A 31 -6.11 3.63 -8.24
N ASN A 32 -6.62 2.61 -8.93
CA ASN A 32 -7.92 2.01 -8.62
C ASN A 32 -7.94 1.41 -7.20
N ASP A 33 -6.92 0.63 -6.83
CA ASP A 33 -6.81 0.04 -5.49
C ASP A 33 -6.74 1.10 -4.38
N SER A 34 -6.12 2.24 -4.68
CA SER A 34 -5.85 3.28 -3.69
C SER A 34 -6.95 4.33 -3.61
N LEU A 35 -7.36 4.91 -4.75
CA LEU A 35 -8.14 6.16 -4.77
C LEU A 35 -9.64 5.96 -4.93
N TRP A 36 -10.13 4.79 -5.33
CA TRP A 36 -11.55 4.55 -5.61
C TRP A 36 -12.48 4.96 -4.46
N PHE A 37 -12.05 4.73 -3.22
CA PHE A 37 -12.75 5.15 -2.00
C PHE A 37 -11.99 6.26 -1.25
N GLY A 38 -11.31 7.16 -1.94
CA GLY A 38 -10.50 8.19 -1.30
C GLY A 38 -9.42 7.64 -0.37
N GLN A 39 -8.89 6.44 -0.68
CA GLN A 39 -7.92 5.71 0.17
C GLN A 39 -8.49 5.31 1.56
N ALA A 40 -9.82 5.30 1.72
CA ALA A 40 -10.47 4.97 2.98
C ALA A 40 -10.76 3.48 3.15
N ALA A 41 -10.71 2.67 2.08
CA ALA A 41 -10.87 1.23 2.22
C ALA A 41 -9.71 0.62 3.02
N CYS A 42 -10.04 -0.37 3.86
CA CYS A 42 -9.05 -1.06 4.70
C CYS A 42 -7.94 -1.76 3.88
N SER A 43 -8.26 -2.16 2.65
CA SER A 43 -7.33 -2.79 1.71
C SER A 43 -6.61 -1.80 0.78
N SER A 44 -6.95 -0.50 0.82
CA SER A 44 -6.27 0.51 0.00
C SER A 44 -4.84 0.74 0.49
N PRO A 45 -3.82 0.59 -0.39
CA PRO A 45 -2.43 0.85 -0.02
C PRO A 45 -2.20 2.29 0.43
N ARG A 46 -1.45 2.45 1.52
CA ARG A 46 -1.01 3.74 2.07
C ARG A 46 0.47 3.98 1.89
N ALA A 47 1.22 2.92 1.67
CA ALA A 47 2.66 2.96 1.46
C ALA A 47 3.05 2.12 0.25
N VAL A 48 4.10 2.55 -0.44
CA VAL A 48 4.83 1.75 -1.44
C VAL A 48 6.21 1.46 -0.89
N ILE A 49 6.57 0.18 -0.90
CA ILE A 49 7.84 -0.31 -0.37
C ILE A 49 8.60 -0.95 -1.53
N TRP A 50 9.70 -0.35 -1.90
CA TRP A 50 10.58 -0.81 -2.97
C TRP A 50 11.59 -1.81 -2.42
N ARG A 51 11.57 -3.03 -2.96
CA ARG A 51 12.63 -4.01 -2.73
C ARG A 51 13.72 -3.83 -3.78
N GLY A 52 14.94 -3.59 -3.35
CA GLY A 52 16.09 -3.43 -4.22
C GLY A 52 17.21 -2.62 -3.57
N ASP A 53 18.31 -2.41 -4.29
CA ASP A 53 19.30 -1.44 -3.85
C ASP A 53 18.78 0.00 -3.97
N SER A 54 19.41 0.91 -3.24
CA SER A 54 18.94 2.30 -3.11
C SER A 54 18.84 3.01 -4.47
N ALA A 55 19.77 2.80 -5.40
CA ALA A 55 19.77 3.49 -6.68
C ALA A 55 18.65 2.95 -7.59
N THR A 56 18.48 1.64 -7.64
CA THR A 56 17.41 0.97 -8.39
C THR A 56 16.03 1.35 -7.83
N ALA A 57 15.88 1.38 -6.50
CA ALA A 57 14.65 1.77 -5.83
C ALA A 57 14.29 3.24 -6.08
N GLU A 58 15.27 4.15 -6.06
CA GLU A 58 15.05 5.57 -6.37
C GLU A 58 14.54 5.77 -7.81
N ALA A 59 15.19 5.11 -8.78
CA ALA A 59 14.76 5.17 -10.17
C ALA A 59 13.37 4.58 -10.38
N ALA A 60 13.06 3.45 -9.72
CA ALA A 60 11.76 2.81 -9.76
C ALA A 60 10.67 3.72 -9.16
N SER A 61 10.91 4.27 -7.98
CA SER A 61 10.02 5.20 -7.29
C SER A 61 9.72 6.43 -8.17
N ALA A 62 10.75 7.09 -8.71
CA ALA A 62 10.56 8.26 -9.56
C ALA A 62 9.68 7.96 -10.79
N SER A 63 9.97 6.85 -11.46
CA SER A 63 9.19 6.39 -12.63
C SER A 63 7.75 6.02 -12.25
N PHE A 64 7.57 5.28 -11.16
CA PHE A 64 6.25 4.84 -10.71
C PHE A 64 5.34 6.01 -10.33
N TRP A 65 5.84 6.95 -9.53
CA TRP A 65 5.03 8.09 -9.13
C TRP A 65 4.70 9.05 -10.28
N ALA A 66 5.51 9.07 -11.35
CA ALA A 66 5.15 9.77 -12.57
C ALA A 66 3.94 9.13 -13.26
N GLU A 67 3.94 7.79 -13.40
CA GLU A 67 2.82 7.04 -13.99
C GLU A 67 1.56 7.12 -13.12
N VAL A 68 1.69 7.01 -11.79
CA VAL A 68 0.57 7.12 -10.85
C VAL A 68 -0.10 8.50 -10.93
N ARG A 69 0.68 9.59 -11.00
CA ARG A 69 0.13 10.94 -11.18
C ARG A 69 -0.61 11.08 -12.50
N SER A 70 -0.07 10.52 -13.56
CA SER A 70 -0.73 10.51 -14.88
C SER A 70 -2.03 9.71 -14.84
N ALA A 71 -2.03 8.53 -14.24
CA ALA A 71 -3.21 7.69 -14.12
C ALA A 71 -4.29 8.33 -13.22
N ALA A 72 -3.90 8.97 -12.12
CA ALA A 72 -4.82 9.66 -11.21
C ALA A 72 -5.50 10.87 -11.90
N LEU A 73 -4.73 11.64 -12.68
CA LEU A 73 -5.26 12.76 -13.46
C LEU A 73 -6.31 12.30 -14.49
N ILE A 74 -6.05 11.17 -15.16
CA ILE A 74 -7.00 10.60 -16.15
C ILE A 74 -8.26 10.07 -15.45
N ALA A 75 -8.12 9.51 -14.26
CA ALA A 75 -9.23 8.92 -13.52
C ALA A 75 -10.17 9.95 -12.89
N GLU A 76 -9.73 11.20 -12.73
CA GLU A 76 -10.51 12.33 -12.22
C GLU A 76 -11.27 12.03 -10.92
N PHE A 77 -10.62 11.35 -9.96
CA PHE A 77 -11.23 11.09 -8.66
C PHE A 77 -11.56 12.41 -7.94
N PRO A 78 -12.74 12.50 -7.29
CA PRO A 78 -13.11 13.71 -6.58
C PRO A 78 -12.14 13.95 -5.41
N LEU A 79 -11.67 15.19 -5.29
CA LEU A 79 -10.83 15.66 -4.20
C LEU A 79 -11.50 16.87 -3.56
N GLU A 80 -11.82 16.76 -2.27
CA GLU A 80 -12.37 17.87 -1.51
C GLU A 80 -11.29 18.84 -1.05
N GLY A 81 -11.65 20.11 -0.88
CA GLY A 81 -10.72 21.13 -0.40
C GLY A 81 -10.12 20.80 0.98
N ALA A 82 -10.89 20.16 1.85
CA ALA A 82 -10.42 19.69 3.14
C ALA A 82 -9.30 18.65 3.02
N ASP A 83 -9.43 17.68 2.09
CA ASP A 83 -8.41 16.67 1.84
C ASP A 83 -7.13 17.30 1.28
N ALA A 84 -7.27 18.29 0.41
CA ALA A 84 -6.14 19.01 -0.15
C ALA A 84 -5.31 19.70 0.96
N VAL A 85 -5.99 20.37 1.89
CA VAL A 85 -5.36 21.02 3.05
C VAL A 85 -4.74 19.99 4.00
N ALA A 86 -5.47 18.92 4.31
CA ALA A 86 -4.99 17.86 5.19
C ALA A 86 -3.69 17.22 4.66
N LYS A 87 -3.61 16.93 3.37
CA LYS A 87 -2.40 16.40 2.74
C LYS A 87 -1.23 17.38 2.79
N LEU A 88 -1.47 18.65 2.57
CA LEU A 88 -0.42 19.68 2.65
C LEU A 88 0.11 19.79 4.09
N LEU A 89 -0.77 19.84 5.09
CA LEU A 89 -0.38 19.89 6.50
C LEU A 89 0.40 18.63 6.89
N ALA A 90 -0.07 17.44 6.48
CA ALA A 90 0.61 16.18 6.75
C ALA A 90 2.03 16.16 6.16
N GLU A 91 2.20 16.63 4.93
CA GLU A 91 3.51 16.74 4.28
C GLU A 91 4.45 17.65 5.04
N GLN A 92 3.99 18.85 5.39
CA GLN A 92 4.81 19.83 6.12
C GLN A 92 5.15 19.33 7.54
N THR A 93 4.17 18.77 8.25
CA THR A 93 4.38 18.20 9.58
C THR A 93 5.39 17.04 9.51
N ALA A 94 5.25 16.14 8.56
CA ALA A 94 6.19 15.03 8.39
C ALA A 94 7.62 15.51 8.08
N ALA A 95 7.78 16.52 7.24
CA ALA A 95 9.08 17.09 6.93
C ALA A 95 9.75 17.71 8.18
N ILE A 96 8.98 18.40 9.02
CA ILE A 96 9.50 19.10 10.21
C ILE A 96 9.73 18.12 11.37
N GLU A 97 8.76 17.27 11.70
CA GLU A 97 8.77 16.47 12.93
C GLU A 97 9.56 15.18 12.82
N ILE A 98 9.54 14.54 11.64
CA ILE A 98 10.17 13.24 11.43
C ILE A 98 11.24 13.25 10.33
N GLY A 99 11.56 14.40 9.77
CA GLY A 99 12.59 14.54 8.74
C GLY A 99 12.24 13.82 7.43
N ALA A 100 10.96 13.67 7.12
CA ALA A 100 10.54 13.02 5.87
C ALA A 100 10.95 13.87 4.66
N GLN A 101 11.47 13.22 3.63
CA GLN A 101 11.73 13.87 2.36
C GLN A 101 10.43 14.00 1.56
N VAL A 102 10.21 15.15 0.95
CA VAL A 102 9.09 15.34 0.01
C VAL A 102 9.50 14.82 -1.35
N VAL A 103 8.85 13.75 -1.79
CA VAL A 103 9.06 13.17 -3.15
C VAL A 103 8.32 13.98 -4.20
N GLY A 104 7.33 14.76 -3.77
CA GLY A 104 6.55 15.65 -4.61
C GLY A 104 5.08 15.25 -4.72
N GLY A 105 4.30 16.11 -5.38
CA GLY A 105 2.87 15.92 -5.61
C GLY A 105 2.49 16.25 -7.04
N SER A 106 1.26 15.91 -7.42
CA SER A 106 0.64 16.37 -8.66
C SER A 106 0.15 17.82 -8.52
N ALA A 107 0.13 18.56 -9.62
CA ALA A 107 -0.32 19.96 -9.64
C ALA A 107 -1.79 20.11 -9.19
N ASP A 108 -2.61 19.11 -9.47
CA ASP A 108 -4.01 18.99 -9.06
C ASP A 108 -4.19 18.52 -7.61
N ASN A 109 -3.07 18.25 -6.91
CA ASN A 109 -3.03 17.75 -5.55
C ASN A 109 -3.73 16.38 -5.32
N GLN A 110 -4.01 15.60 -6.35
CA GLN A 110 -4.57 14.27 -6.19
C GLN A 110 -3.58 13.29 -5.52
N VAL A 111 -2.30 13.38 -5.86
CA VAL A 111 -1.24 12.51 -5.34
C VAL A 111 -0.16 13.34 -4.64
N ARG A 112 0.11 13.03 -3.38
CA ARG A 112 1.26 13.54 -2.61
C ARG A 112 2.05 12.39 -2.03
N VAL A 113 3.36 12.49 -2.08
CA VAL A 113 4.27 11.41 -1.69
C VAL A 113 5.38 11.96 -0.80
N ILE A 114 5.58 11.32 0.32
CA ILE A 114 6.71 11.57 1.23
C ILE A 114 7.56 10.32 1.38
N ARG A 115 8.82 10.49 1.75
CA ARG A 115 9.73 9.39 2.13
C ARG A 115 10.16 9.59 3.58
N PRO A 116 9.44 9.00 4.53
CA PRO A 116 9.80 9.05 5.93
C PRO A 116 10.89 8.01 6.26
N PRO A 117 11.50 8.06 7.46
CA PRO A 117 12.38 7.00 7.95
C PRO A 117 11.66 5.64 8.00
N LEU A 118 12.38 4.54 7.72
CA LEU A 118 11.80 3.19 7.69
C LEU A 118 11.15 2.78 9.03
N SER A 119 11.65 3.31 10.15
CA SER A 119 11.06 3.10 11.48
C SER A 119 9.61 3.59 11.62
N ARG A 120 9.14 4.41 10.68
CA ARG A 120 7.76 4.91 10.62
C ARG A 120 6.80 3.92 9.98
N LEU A 121 7.29 2.97 9.20
CA LEU A 121 6.47 2.01 8.45
C LEU A 121 5.52 1.24 9.37
N GLY A 122 4.24 1.20 9.01
CA GLY A 122 3.17 0.59 9.81
C GLY A 122 2.61 1.50 10.90
N GLY A 123 3.09 2.73 11.03
CA GLY A 123 2.54 3.74 11.94
C GLY A 123 1.15 4.25 11.52
N ALA A 124 0.55 5.09 12.37
CA ALA A 124 -0.74 5.69 12.06
C ALA A 124 -0.65 6.54 10.78
N PRO A 125 -1.62 6.46 9.86
CA PRO A 125 -1.62 7.26 8.65
C PRO A 125 -1.61 8.76 8.96
N LEU A 126 -0.81 9.52 8.22
CA LEU A 126 -0.72 10.98 8.37
C LEU A 126 -1.89 11.69 7.67
N ALA A 127 -2.28 11.18 6.52
CA ALA A 127 -3.42 11.64 5.74
C ALA A 127 -3.96 10.51 4.84
N SER A 128 -5.02 10.78 4.08
CA SER A 128 -5.61 9.90 3.07
C SER A 128 -5.84 10.65 1.76
N ALA A 129 -6.77 10.20 0.94
CA ALA A 129 -7.15 10.83 -0.33
C ALA A 129 -5.97 11.07 -1.28
N GLY A 130 -5.08 10.07 -1.42
CA GLY A 130 -3.91 10.14 -2.29
C GLY A 130 -2.64 10.66 -1.61
N PHE A 131 -2.54 10.51 -0.29
CA PHE A 131 -1.30 10.73 0.45
C PHE A 131 -0.57 9.40 0.65
N PHE A 132 0.66 9.29 0.18
CA PHE A 132 1.43 8.05 0.20
C PHE A 132 2.77 8.21 0.89
N GLU A 133 3.18 7.14 1.55
CA GLU A 133 4.53 6.97 2.09
C GLU A 133 5.34 6.06 1.15
N ASP A 134 6.59 6.43 0.86
CA ASP A 134 7.48 5.70 -0.03
C ASP A 134 8.70 5.20 0.76
N TYR A 135 8.98 3.90 0.69
CA TYR A 135 10.05 3.27 1.46
C TYR A 135 10.94 2.40 0.58
N THR A 136 12.13 2.10 1.05
CA THR A 136 13.06 1.18 0.41
C THR A 136 13.55 0.14 1.42
N ILE A 137 13.58 -1.12 0.98
CA ILE A 137 14.15 -2.26 1.70
C ILE A 137 15.09 -3.03 0.76
N ALA A 138 16.13 -3.65 1.30
CA ALA A 138 17.02 -4.48 0.50
C ALA A 138 16.42 -5.88 0.25
N ARG A 139 15.73 -6.44 1.23
CA ARG A 139 15.17 -7.80 1.24
C ARG A 139 13.80 -7.82 1.87
N LEU A 140 12.97 -8.83 1.56
CA LEU A 140 11.67 -9.02 2.20
C LEU A 140 11.77 -9.16 3.72
N ASP A 141 12.83 -9.80 4.22
CA ASP A 141 13.06 -9.98 5.65
C ASP A 141 13.12 -8.66 6.42
N ASP A 142 13.50 -7.57 5.75
CA ASP A 142 13.54 -6.22 6.35
C ASP A 142 12.14 -5.71 6.73
N LEU A 143 11.07 -6.31 6.20
CA LEU A 143 9.69 -5.99 6.59
C LEU A 143 9.31 -6.53 7.97
N VAL A 144 9.93 -7.62 8.42
CA VAL A 144 9.49 -8.37 9.61
C VAL A 144 9.31 -7.48 10.85
N PRO A 145 10.23 -6.57 11.19
CA PRO A 145 10.09 -5.70 12.35
C PRO A 145 8.93 -4.69 12.27
N HIS A 146 8.40 -4.48 11.06
CA HIS A 146 7.39 -3.45 10.78
C HIS A 146 5.98 -4.01 10.60
N ILE A 147 5.86 -5.34 10.40
CA ILE A 147 4.56 -5.98 10.22
C ILE A 147 3.84 -6.06 11.56
N ALA A 148 2.81 -5.24 11.73
CA ALA A 148 1.94 -5.24 12.90
C ALA A 148 0.67 -6.07 12.65
N GLU A 149 -0.05 -6.44 13.70
CA GLU A 149 -1.28 -7.24 13.61
C GLU A 149 -2.41 -6.58 12.80
N ASN A 150 -2.35 -5.26 12.64
CA ASN A 150 -3.32 -4.51 11.86
C ASN A 150 -3.01 -4.49 10.36
N TRP A 151 -1.89 -5.06 9.90
CA TRP A 151 -1.66 -5.18 8.47
C TRP A 151 -2.70 -6.13 7.85
N GLN A 152 -3.24 -5.74 6.69
CA GLN A 152 -4.27 -6.52 6.01
C GLN A 152 -3.83 -7.00 4.65
N THR A 153 -3.74 -6.10 3.69
CA THR A 153 -3.45 -6.43 2.30
C THR A 153 -2.05 -5.94 1.91
N VAL A 154 -1.29 -6.82 1.27
CA VAL A 154 -0.06 -6.48 0.56
C VAL A 154 -0.35 -6.57 -0.93
N VAL A 155 -0.28 -5.45 -1.64
CA VAL A 155 -0.29 -5.44 -3.10
C VAL A 155 1.13 -5.70 -3.58
N SER A 156 1.36 -6.82 -4.26
CA SER A 156 2.70 -7.28 -4.64
C SER A 156 2.92 -7.24 -6.14
N PHE A 157 4.06 -6.69 -6.56
CA PHE A 157 4.47 -6.67 -7.96
C PHE A 157 5.94 -7.12 -8.12
N GLY A 158 6.19 -8.00 -9.08
CA GLY A 158 7.55 -8.47 -9.40
C GLY A 158 8.17 -9.44 -8.39
N ILE A 159 7.41 -9.89 -7.37
CA ILE A 159 7.86 -10.85 -6.36
C ILE A 159 7.12 -12.16 -6.59
N ALA A 160 7.85 -13.26 -6.70
CA ALA A 160 7.29 -14.57 -6.95
C ALA A 160 6.42 -15.07 -5.78
N ARG A 161 5.40 -15.87 -6.10
CA ARG A 161 4.53 -16.49 -5.08
C ARG A 161 5.32 -17.36 -4.10
N GLU A 162 6.29 -18.08 -4.62
CA GLU A 162 7.17 -18.98 -3.85
C GLU A 162 7.96 -18.20 -2.80
N GLU A 163 8.48 -17.04 -3.17
CA GLU A 163 9.24 -16.16 -2.26
C GLU A 163 8.35 -15.64 -1.10
N TRP A 164 7.10 -15.26 -1.40
CA TRP A 164 6.13 -14.93 -0.37
C TRP A 164 5.76 -16.13 0.51
N THR A 165 5.64 -17.31 -0.07
CA THR A 165 5.36 -18.54 0.69
C THR A 165 6.49 -18.86 1.65
N ASP A 166 7.74 -18.75 1.20
CA ASP A 166 8.93 -18.97 2.02
C ASP A 166 9.02 -17.92 3.13
N PHE A 167 8.79 -16.64 2.82
CA PHE A 167 8.76 -15.56 3.79
C PHE A 167 7.70 -15.79 4.88
N LEU A 168 6.46 -16.11 4.50
CA LEU A 168 5.39 -16.37 5.45
C LEU A 168 5.65 -17.63 6.29
N GLY A 169 6.23 -18.67 5.69
CA GLY A 169 6.60 -19.90 6.39
C GLY A 169 7.71 -19.69 7.42
N ALA A 170 8.72 -18.88 7.07
CA ALA A 170 9.86 -18.61 7.93
C ALA A 170 9.50 -17.68 9.11
N HIS A 171 8.71 -16.63 8.87
CA HIS A 171 8.51 -15.56 9.84
C HIS A 171 7.15 -15.58 10.55
N GLN A 172 6.13 -16.23 9.95
CA GLN A 172 4.77 -16.36 10.50
C GLN A 172 4.24 -15.04 11.08
N PRO A 173 4.26 -13.93 10.32
CA PRO A 173 3.85 -12.64 10.83
C PRO A 173 2.36 -12.66 11.19
N ARG A 174 1.98 -12.03 12.31
CA ARG A 174 0.59 -11.97 12.77
C ARG A 174 -0.29 -11.04 11.92
N GLY A 175 0.31 -10.12 11.19
CA GLY A 175 -0.34 -9.32 10.17
C GLY A 175 -0.30 -10.02 8.81
N ILE A 176 -0.73 -9.31 7.76
CA ILE A 176 -0.87 -9.79 6.38
C ILE A 176 -1.93 -10.89 6.25
N ALA A 177 -3.16 -10.46 6.03
CA ALA A 177 -4.27 -11.37 5.77
C ALA A 177 -4.30 -11.88 4.32
N ARG A 178 -3.76 -11.09 3.37
CA ARG A 178 -3.74 -11.44 1.95
C ARG A 178 -2.62 -10.73 1.18
N ILE A 179 -2.14 -11.39 0.14
CA ILE A 179 -1.19 -10.84 -0.83
C ILE A 179 -1.84 -10.93 -2.21
N VAL A 180 -1.92 -9.81 -2.91
CA VAL A 180 -2.63 -9.71 -4.19
C VAL A 180 -1.79 -8.95 -5.22
N LYS A 181 -2.15 -9.08 -6.51
CA LYS A 181 -1.57 -8.25 -7.57
C LYS A 181 -2.20 -6.85 -7.58
N PRO A 182 -1.56 -5.83 -8.20
CA PRO A 182 -2.20 -4.55 -8.49
C PRO A 182 -3.55 -4.73 -9.19
N GLY A 183 -4.54 -3.91 -8.85
CA GLY A 183 -5.91 -3.99 -9.34
C GLY A 183 -6.81 -4.97 -8.58
N HIS A 184 -6.29 -5.67 -7.58
CA HIS A 184 -7.03 -6.70 -6.85
C HIS A 184 -7.21 -6.39 -5.35
N ALA A 185 -6.75 -5.25 -4.86
CA ALA A 185 -6.85 -4.93 -3.43
C ALA A 185 -8.31 -4.77 -2.97
N LEU A 186 -9.18 -4.25 -3.83
CA LEU A 186 -10.59 -4.01 -3.52
C LEU A 186 -11.49 -5.22 -3.80
N ASN A 187 -10.96 -6.33 -4.35
CA ASN A 187 -11.75 -7.52 -4.60
C ASN A 187 -12.14 -8.19 -3.27
N PHE A 188 -13.45 -8.20 -2.99
CA PHE A 188 -13.97 -8.87 -1.81
C PHE A 188 -14.07 -10.38 -2.00
N ASP A 189 -13.76 -11.16 -0.95
CA ASP A 189 -13.87 -12.60 -0.93
C ASP A 189 -14.46 -13.07 0.41
N SER A 190 -14.90 -14.33 0.47
CA SER A 190 -15.35 -14.96 1.72
C SER A 190 -14.25 -15.10 2.78
N LEU A 191 -12.99 -15.14 2.37
CA LEU A 191 -11.83 -15.01 3.25
C LEU A 191 -11.43 -13.54 3.35
N TRP A 192 -11.77 -12.90 4.46
CA TRP A 192 -11.49 -11.49 4.70
C TRP A 192 -10.85 -11.27 6.07
N ASP A 193 -9.83 -10.44 6.14
CA ASP A 193 -9.06 -10.18 7.38
C ASP A 193 -8.50 -11.44 8.05
N GLY A 194 -8.16 -12.46 7.26
CA GLY A 194 -7.70 -13.75 7.77
C GLY A 194 -8.81 -14.61 8.39
N VAL A 195 -10.08 -14.23 8.19
CA VAL A 195 -11.25 -14.91 8.73
C VAL A 195 -12.11 -15.48 7.61
N ASP A 196 -12.52 -16.74 7.74
CA ASP A 196 -13.56 -17.32 6.91
C ASP A 196 -14.94 -16.80 7.36
N LEU A 197 -15.47 -15.84 6.63
CA LEU A 197 -16.73 -15.18 6.95
C LEU A 197 -17.91 -16.16 6.92
N LEU A 198 -17.92 -17.11 5.99
CA LEU A 198 -19.02 -18.08 5.91
C LEU A 198 -19.07 -18.95 7.15
N THR A 199 -17.94 -19.44 7.61
CA THR A 199 -17.86 -20.23 8.86
C THR A 199 -18.23 -19.39 10.08
N GLN A 200 -17.80 -18.12 10.13
CA GLN A 200 -18.05 -17.23 11.27
C GLN A 200 -19.50 -16.71 11.35
N MET A 201 -20.17 -16.58 10.20
CA MET A 201 -21.55 -16.07 10.11
C MET A 201 -22.62 -17.16 10.12
N THR A 202 -22.22 -18.43 10.15
CA THR A 202 -23.12 -19.58 10.25
C THR A 202 -22.91 -20.31 11.57
N ARG A 203 -23.83 -21.17 11.91
CA ARG A 203 -23.70 -22.11 13.03
C ARG A 203 -24.10 -23.51 12.60
N LEU A 204 -23.44 -24.50 13.18
CA LEU A 204 -23.81 -25.88 13.01
C LEU A 204 -25.01 -26.22 13.93
N VAL A 205 -25.98 -26.97 13.39
CA VAL A 205 -27.09 -27.54 14.17
C VAL A 205 -26.95 -29.05 14.10
N VAL A 206 -26.89 -29.68 15.26
CA VAL A 206 -26.90 -31.15 15.38
C VAL A 206 -28.33 -31.60 15.70
N ILE A 207 -28.83 -32.58 14.94
CA ILE A 207 -30.11 -33.28 15.16
C ILE A 207 -29.74 -34.72 15.48
N GLU A 208 -30.09 -35.18 16.67
CA GLU A 208 -29.91 -36.57 17.11
C GLU A 208 -31.20 -37.37 16.89
#